data_6449bfc2c0c2bf474c7e9b99a9b4e8d0
#
_entry.id   6449bfc2c0c2bf474c7e9b99a9b4e8d0
#
_cell.length_a   1.000
_cell.length_b   1.000
_cell.length_c   1.000
_cell.angle_alpha   90.00
_cell.angle_beta   90.00
_cell.angle_gamma   90.00
#
_symmetry.space_group_name_H-M   'P 1'
#
loop_
_entity.id
_entity.type
_entity.pdbx_description
1 polymer ?
#
loop_
_entity_poly.entity_id
_entity_poly.type
_entity_poly.pdbx_seq_one_letter_code
_entity_poly.pdbx_strand_id
1 'polypeptide(L)'
;CIRDRMQGVYADFAENYMAMPVIKGVKSASERFAGALDTYTIEAMMQDGKALQAGTSHFLGQNFGKAFDVTFIDKNGKSDYAWATSWGVSTRLIGALIMSHSDDNGLVLPPHLAPIQVVIIPIYRSTEQLAQISEKVNGIVAKLKALGISVKFDDADNKKPGWKFAEYELKGVPVRLAMGGRDLENNTIEVMRRDTLEKETVTCDNIETYVQNLLEEIQKNIFQKAFDHRTEKTITVDTYEEFKEKIEEGYFIMAHWDGTPETEEQVKNETKATIRCIPLEGDKTPGKCMVTGRPSAQRVLFARAY
;
A
#
# COMPACT_ATOMS: atom_id res chain seq x y z
N CYS A 1 -0.74 -19.22 15.07
CA CYS A 1 -1.31 -18.29 16.06
C CYS A 1 -2.21 -17.25 15.37
N ILE A 2 -3.19 -16.67 16.09
CA ILE A 2 -4.05 -15.59 15.53
C ILE A 2 -3.19 -14.38 15.12
N ARG A 3 -2.18 -14.04 15.90
CA ARG A 3 -1.24 -12.96 15.64
C ARG A 3 -0.58 -13.09 14.26
N ASP A 4 -0.06 -14.26 13.91
CA ASP A 4 0.64 -14.52 12.64
C ASP A 4 -0.33 -14.46 11.46
N ARG A 5 -1.52 -15.04 11.65
CA ARG A 5 -2.58 -14.99 10.64
C ARG A 5 -2.99 -13.56 10.32
N MET A 6 -3.15 -12.71 11.34
CA MET A 6 -3.56 -11.32 11.12
C MET A 6 -2.48 -10.47 10.46
N GLN A 7 -1.19 -10.71 10.76
CA GLN A 7 -0.11 -10.10 9.99
C GLN A 7 -0.19 -10.50 8.51
N GLY A 8 -0.45 -11.79 8.22
CA GLY A 8 -0.64 -12.29 6.86
C GLY A 8 -1.81 -11.61 6.14
N VAL A 9 -2.96 -11.44 6.81
CA VAL A 9 -4.12 -10.73 6.25
C VAL A 9 -3.78 -9.27 5.93
N TYR A 10 -3.02 -8.59 6.79
CA TYR A 10 -2.60 -7.20 6.53
C TYR A 10 -1.62 -7.09 5.39
N ALA A 11 -0.67 -8.02 5.29
CA ALA A 11 0.29 -8.05 4.18
C ALA A 11 -0.44 -8.33 2.85
N ASP A 12 -1.35 -9.29 2.83
CA ASP A 12 -2.19 -9.58 1.66
C ASP A 12 -2.99 -8.35 1.19
N PHE A 13 -3.66 -7.67 2.14
CA PHE A 13 -4.39 -6.44 1.84
C PHE A 13 -3.48 -5.33 1.30
N ALA A 14 -2.31 -5.11 1.95
CA ALA A 14 -1.36 -4.10 1.52
C ALA A 14 -0.82 -4.38 0.10
N GLU A 15 -0.44 -5.62 -0.18
CA GLU A 15 0.21 -6.00 -1.44
C GLU A 15 -0.78 -6.17 -2.59
N ASN A 16 -1.89 -6.91 -2.37
CA ASN A 16 -2.82 -7.28 -3.44
C ASN A 16 -3.92 -6.25 -3.70
N TYR A 17 -4.30 -5.45 -2.68
CA TYR A 17 -5.33 -4.43 -2.84
C TYR A 17 -4.74 -3.02 -2.89
N MET A 18 -3.87 -2.66 -1.95
CA MET A 18 -3.23 -1.34 -1.93
C MET A 18 -2.06 -1.21 -2.91
N ALA A 19 -1.63 -2.31 -3.56
CA ALA A 19 -0.44 -2.36 -4.41
C ALA A 19 0.83 -1.83 -3.70
N MET A 20 0.91 -2.02 -2.39
CA MET A 20 1.96 -1.49 -1.53
C MET A 20 2.81 -2.64 -0.98
N PRO A 21 4.04 -2.84 -1.46
CA PRO A 21 4.93 -3.90 -0.98
C PRO A 21 5.37 -3.64 0.46
N VAL A 22 5.30 -4.67 1.31
CA VAL A 22 5.63 -4.56 2.74
C VAL A 22 6.72 -5.53 3.15
N ILE A 23 7.42 -5.19 4.25
CA ILE A 23 8.37 -6.08 4.93
C ILE A 23 7.70 -6.59 6.21
N LYS A 24 7.55 -7.90 6.32
CA LYS A 24 7.01 -8.57 7.50
C LYS A 24 8.11 -8.80 8.54
N GLY A 25 7.86 -8.41 9.77
CA GLY A 25 8.84 -8.57 10.84
C GLY A 25 8.23 -8.60 12.23
N VAL A 26 9.12 -8.70 13.22
CA VAL A 26 8.82 -8.64 14.65
C VAL A 26 9.46 -7.37 15.21
N LYS A 27 8.78 -6.68 16.11
CA LYS A 27 9.32 -5.49 16.79
C LYS A 27 10.41 -5.90 17.80
N SER A 28 11.45 -5.05 17.94
CA SER A 28 12.38 -5.13 19.07
C SER A 28 11.64 -4.99 20.41
N ALA A 29 12.26 -5.36 21.50
CA ALA A 29 11.64 -5.24 22.82
C ALA A 29 11.27 -3.77 23.14
N SER A 30 12.10 -2.82 22.73
CA SER A 30 11.88 -1.38 22.95
C SER A 30 10.74 -0.79 22.12
N GLU A 31 10.50 -1.33 20.92
CA GLU A 31 9.49 -0.83 19.98
C GLU A 31 8.16 -1.63 20.06
N ARG A 32 8.03 -2.58 21.00
CA ARG A 32 6.79 -3.32 21.23
C ARG A 32 5.71 -2.45 21.81
N PHE A 33 4.47 -2.83 21.54
CA PHE A 33 3.32 -2.29 22.23
C PHE A 33 3.40 -2.62 23.74
N ALA A 34 3.21 -1.62 24.58
CA ALA A 34 3.29 -1.77 26.05
C ALA A 34 2.32 -2.86 26.54
N GLY A 35 2.85 -3.85 27.27
CA GLY A 35 2.08 -5.00 27.75
C GLY A 35 1.99 -6.18 26.78
N ALA A 36 2.47 -6.07 25.54
CA ALA A 36 2.56 -7.20 24.65
C ALA A 36 3.80 -8.05 24.94
N LEU A 37 3.63 -9.37 24.89
CA LEU A 37 4.75 -10.32 24.92
C LEU A 37 5.50 -10.32 23.59
N ASP A 38 4.76 -10.07 22.50
CA ASP A 38 5.32 -10.04 21.16
C ASP A 38 4.46 -9.17 20.22
N THR A 39 5.08 -8.50 19.25
CA THR A 39 4.42 -7.63 18.29
C THR A 39 4.94 -7.90 16.90
N TYR A 40 4.06 -8.36 16.02
CA TYR A 40 4.32 -8.50 14.60
C TYR A 40 3.89 -7.23 13.86
N THR A 41 4.64 -6.87 12.83
CA THR A 41 4.43 -5.65 12.06
C THR A 41 4.55 -5.89 10.57
N ILE A 42 3.94 -5.03 9.78
CA ILE A 42 4.23 -4.83 8.37
C ILE A 42 4.73 -3.40 8.18
N GLU A 43 5.88 -3.25 7.55
CA GLU A 43 6.55 -1.97 7.32
C GLU A 43 6.58 -1.66 5.82
N ALA A 44 6.14 -0.47 5.43
CA ALA A 44 6.15 0.01 4.05
C ALA A 44 7.15 1.16 3.88
N MET A 45 7.70 1.31 2.67
CA MET A 45 8.51 2.45 2.28
C MET A 45 7.65 3.46 1.52
N MET A 46 7.71 4.72 1.91
CA MET A 46 7.07 5.83 1.20
C MET A 46 8.01 6.37 0.12
N GLN A 47 7.50 7.19 -0.80
CA GLN A 47 8.28 7.73 -1.93
C GLN A 47 9.50 8.55 -1.50
N ASP A 48 9.46 9.15 -0.30
CA ASP A 48 10.59 9.89 0.27
C ASP A 48 11.62 9.01 1.01
N GLY A 49 11.47 7.69 0.95
CA GLY A 49 12.36 6.71 1.59
C GLY A 49 12.10 6.49 3.09
N LYS A 50 11.13 7.20 3.69
CA LYS A 50 10.79 6.96 5.09
C LYS A 50 9.90 5.74 5.26
N ALA A 51 10.03 5.11 6.43
CA ALA A 51 9.21 3.99 6.83
C ALA A 51 7.85 4.42 7.38
N LEU A 52 6.83 3.64 7.06
CA LEU A 52 5.52 3.72 7.68
C LEU A 52 5.11 2.35 8.20
N GLN A 53 4.79 2.29 9.50
CA GLN A 53 4.19 1.10 10.08
C GLN A 53 2.75 0.99 9.59
N ALA A 54 2.51 0.05 8.67
CA ALA A 54 1.23 -0.11 8.00
C ALA A 54 0.24 -0.96 8.81
N GLY A 55 0.71 -1.80 9.71
CA GLY A 55 -0.16 -2.60 10.57
C GLY A 55 0.61 -3.38 11.61
N THR A 56 -0.02 -3.67 12.75
CA THR A 56 0.54 -4.50 13.83
C THR A 56 -0.44 -5.53 14.34
N SER A 57 0.11 -6.65 14.80
CA SER A 57 -0.62 -7.71 15.46
C SER A 57 0.13 -8.14 16.71
N HIS A 58 -0.53 -8.04 17.86
CA HIS A 58 0.09 -8.20 19.18
C HIS A 58 -0.35 -9.52 19.82
N PHE A 59 0.59 -10.19 20.46
CA PHE A 59 0.31 -11.25 21.42
C PHE A 59 0.46 -10.69 22.81
N LEU A 60 -0.67 -10.53 23.51
CA LEU A 60 -0.72 -9.91 24.82
C LEU A 60 -0.51 -10.92 25.97
N GLY A 61 -0.55 -12.23 25.66
CA GLY A 61 -0.50 -13.27 26.66
C GLY A 61 -1.65 -13.12 27.64
N GLN A 62 -1.36 -13.24 28.94
CA GLN A 62 -2.30 -13.01 30.05
C GLN A 62 -2.12 -11.64 30.73
N ASN A 63 -1.23 -10.76 30.22
CA ASN A 63 -0.88 -9.53 30.92
C ASN A 63 -2.10 -8.63 31.16
N PHE A 64 -2.92 -8.42 30.13
CA PHE A 64 -4.16 -7.65 30.28
C PHE A 64 -5.25 -8.42 31.00
N GLY A 65 -5.33 -9.74 30.83
CA GLY A 65 -6.23 -10.59 31.59
C GLY A 65 -6.01 -10.45 33.11
N LYS A 66 -4.75 -10.47 33.55
CA LYS A 66 -4.36 -10.28 34.95
C LYS A 66 -4.60 -8.84 35.42
N ALA A 67 -4.26 -7.84 34.60
CA ALA A 67 -4.42 -6.44 35.01
C ALA A 67 -5.88 -6.01 35.16
N PHE A 68 -6.79 -6.60 34.36
CA PHE A 68 -8.22 -6.28 34.39
C PHE A 68 -9.10 -7.38 35.01
N ASP A 69 -8.48 -8.39 35.63
CA ASP A 69 -9.15 -9.55 36.23
C ASP A 69 -10.11 -10.28 35.30
N VAL A 70 -9.68 -10.47 34.05
CA VAL A 70 -10.48 -11.19 33.04
C VAL A 70 -10.17 -12.68 33.13
N THR A 71 -11.05 -13.43 33.78
CA THR A 71 -10.92 -14.87 34.01
C THR A 71 -11.95 -15.67 33.22
N PHE A 72 -11.67 -16.96 33.02
CA PHE A 72 -12.61 -17.95 32.48
C PHE A 72 -12.50 -19.26 33.24
N ILE A 73 -13.53 -20.09 33.16
CA ILE A 73 -13.52 -21.44 33.69
C ILE A 73 -13.18 -22.40 32.56
N ASP A 74 -12.12 -23.16 32.68
CA ASP A 74 -11.72 -24.15 31.70
C ASP A 74 -12.66 -25.42 31.72
N LYS A 75 -12.45 -26.31 30.75
CA LYS A 75 -13.24 -27.56 30.63
C LYS A 75 -13.11 -28.50 31.85
N ASN A 76 -12.14 -28.29 32.72
CA ASN A 76 -11.93 -29.06 33.95
C ASN A 76 -12.48 -28.34 35.19
N GLY A 77 -13.19 -27.22 35.02
CA GLY A 77 -13.73 -26.43 36.13
C GLY A 77 -12.71 -25.53 36.85
N LYS A 78 -11.48 -25.37 36.27
CA LYS A 78 -10.44 -24.53 36.85
C LYS A 78 -10.54 -23.12 36.33
N SER A 79 -10.44 -22.12 37.21
CA SER A 79 -10.32 -20.70 36.81
C SER A 79 -8.91 -20.39 36.35
N ASP A 80 -8.78 -19.67 35.22
CA ASP A 80 -7.52 -19.15 34.68
C ASP A 80 -7.75 -17.79 34.02
N TYR A 81 -6.68 -17.01 33.85
CA TYR A 81 -6.74 -15.73 33.15
C TYR A 81 -6.81 -15.91 31.64
N ALA A 82 -7.59 -15.08 30.97
CA ALA A 82 -7.75 -15.11 29.54
C ALA A 82 -6.44 -14.75 28.80
N TRP A 83 -6.11 -15.53 27.78
CA TRP A 83 -5.07 -15.21 26.82
C TRP A 83 -5.66 -14.29 25.76
N ALA A 84 -4.94 -13.21 25.45
CA ALA A 84 -5.44 -12.20 24.53
C ALA A 84 -4.46 -11.91 23.38
N THR A 85 -5.03 -11.55 22.23
CA THR A 85 -4.36 -10.94 21.10
C THR A 85 -5.05 -9.63 20.76
N SER A 86 -4.30 -8.66 20.26
CA SER A 86 -4.85 -7.40 19.76
C SER A 86 -4.27 -7.13 18.36
N TRP A 87 -5.14 -6.77 17.46
CA TRP A 87 -4.75 -6.51 16.07
C TRP A 87 -5.69 -5.47 15.44
N GLY A 88 -5.16 -4.64 14.56
CA GLY A 88 -5.93 -3.58 13.94
C GLY A 88 -5.10 -2.81 12.92
N VAL A 89 -5.82 -2.17 12.01
CA VAL A 89 -5.32 -1.15 11.10
C VAL A 89 -6.12 0.12 11.30
N SER A 90 -5.59 1.26 10.88
CA SER A 90 -6.23 2.55 11.07
C SER A 90 -6.29 3.34 9.75
N THR A 91 -6.92 4.50 9.78
CA THR A 91 -6.94 5.46 8.67
C THR A 91 -5.55 5.92 8.21
N ARG A 92 -4.48 5.59 8.95
CA ARG A 92 -3.09 5.75 8.50
C ARG A 92 -2.85 5.09 7.14
N LEU A 93 -3.56 4.00 6.82
CA LEU A 93 -3.45 3.33 5.52
C LEU A 93 -3.88 4.21 4.35
N ILE A 94 -4.80 5.16 4.54
CA ILE A 94 -5.17 6.15 3.50
C ILE A 94 -3.97 7.05 3.21
N GLY A 95 -3.29 7.55 4.25
CA GLY A 95 -2.04 8.31 4.10
C GLY A 95 -0.94 7.48 3.43
N ALA A 96 -0.80 6.21 3.81
CA ALA A 96 0.15 5.29 3.19
C ALA A 96 -0.09 5.14 1.69
N LEU A 97 -1.33 4.93 1.27
CA LEU A 97 -1.72 4.82 -0.13
C LEU A 97 -1.33 6.07 -0.94
N ILE A 98 -1.63 7.25 -0.38
CA ILE A 98 -1.31 8.53 -1.01
C ILE A 98 0.21 8.70 -1.13
N MET A 99 0.94 8.50 -0.05
CA MET A 99 2.39 8.67 0.00
C MET A 99 3.17 7.63 -0.80
N SER A 100 2.57 6.46 -1.09
CA SER A 100 3.21 5.42 -1.90
C SER A 100 3.03 5.63 -3.41
N HIS A 101 1.88 6.18 -3.86
CA HIS A 101 1.52 6.10 -5.27
C HIS A 101 1.18 7.43 -5.92
N SER A 102 0.68 8.41 -5.15
CA SER A 102 0.18 9.67 -5.71
C SER A 102 1.31 10.55 -6.26
N ASP A 103 0.96 11.44 -7.18
CA ASP A 103 1.86 12.39 -7.84
C ASP A 103 1.31 13.83 -7.74
N ASP A 104 1.96 14.78 -8.40
CA ASP A 104 1.58 16.19 -8.38
C ASP A 104 0.23 16.48 -9.09
N ASN A 105 -0.27 15.54 -9.89
CA ASN A 105 -1.57 15.64 -10.56
C ASN A 105 -2.73 15.13 -9.67
N GLY A 106 -2.43 14.44 -8.57
CA GLY A 106 -3.45 13.94 -7.64
C GLY A 106 -3.24 12.48 -7.22
N LEU A 107 -4.34 11.82 -6.85
CA LEU A 107 -4.30 10.43 -6.44
C LEU A 107 -3.96 9.50 -7.60
N VAL A 108 -3.24 8.42 -7.31
CA VAL A 108 -3.08 7.24 -8.17
C VAL A 108 -3.62 6.05 -7.40
N LEU A 109 -4.84 5.63 -7.74
CA LEU A 109 -5.50 4.56 -7.00
C LEU A 109 -5.30 3.21 -7.67
N PRO A 110 -4.86 2.19 -6.91
CA PRO A 110 -4.89 0.82 -7.38
C PRO A 110 -6.32 0.41 -7.78
N PRO A 111 -6.54 -0.20 -8.94
CA PRO A 111 -7.87 -0.62 -9.39
C PRO A 111 -8.67 -1.42 -8.38
N HIS A 112 -8.04 -2.30 -7.59
CA HIS A 112 -8.72 -3.12 -6.58
C HIS A 112 -9.28 -2.31 -5.40
N LEU A 113 -8.85 -1.03 -5.22
CA LEU A 113 -9.37 -0.13 -4.19
C LEU A 113 -10.18 1.04 -4.75
N ALA A 114 -10.07 1.32 -6.04
CA ALA A 114 -10.70 2.49 -6.64
C ALA A 114 -12.23 2.41 -6.56
N PRO A 115 -12.92 3.37 -5.91
CA PRO A 115 -14.39 3.40 -5.87
C PRO A 115 -15.02 3.55 -7.26
N ILE A 116 -14.30 4.23 -8.16
CA ILE A 116 -14.60 4.33 -9.58
C ILE A 116 -13.38 3.83 -10.32
N GLN A 117 -13.51 2.67 -10.97
CA GLN A 117 -12.40 2.08 -11.74
C GLN A 117 -12.32 2.68 -13.13
N VAL A 118 -13.46 3.02 -13.71
CA VAL A 118 -13.55 3.59 -15.06
C VAL A 118 -14.49 4.78 -15.05
N VAL A 119 -14.06 5.89 -15.61
CA VAL A 119 -14.94 7.01 -15.93
C VAL A 119 -15.05 7.15 -17.44
N ILE A 120 -16.26 7.39 -17.95
CA ILE A 120 -16.50 7.65 -19.37
C ILE A 120 -17.03 9.09 -19.50
N ILE A 121 -16.40 9.87 -20.39
CA ILE A 121 -16.71 11.29 -20.59
C ILE A 121 -17.03 11.52 -22.06
N PRO A 122 -18.24 12.00 -22.39
CA PRO A 122 -18.62 12.34 -23.76
C PRO A 122 -18.05 13.70 -24.14
N ILE A 123 -17.62 13.81 -25.42
CA ILE A 123 -17.18 15.07 -26.04
C ILE A 123 -18.16 15.41 -27.17
N TYR A 124 -19.01 16.38 -26.97
CA TYR A 124 -20.12 16.70 -27.88
C TYR A 124 -20.25 18.19 -28.13
N ARG A 125 -20.92 18.52 -29.24
CA ARG A 125 -21.22 19.91 -29.65
C ARG A 125 -22.72 20.21 -29.67
N SER A 126 -23.58 19.18 -29.71
CA SER A 126 -25.05 19.33 -29.70
C SER A 126 -25.69 18.24 -28.84
N THR A 127 -26.92 18.44 -28.47
CA THR A 127 -27.73 17.49 -27.68
C THR A 127 -28.00 16.20 -28.44
N GLU A 128 -28.16 16.29 -29.77
CA GLU A 128 -28.36 15.13 -30.65
C GLU A 128 -27.09 14.24 -30.66
N GLN A 129 -25.92 14.88 -30.76
CA GLN A 129 -24.64 14.15 -30.70
C GLN A 129 -24.43 13.48 -29.34
N LEU A 130 -24.81 14.18 -28.24
CA LEU A 130 -24.78 13.57 -26.91
C LEU A 130 -25.68 12.35 -26.82
N ALA A 131 -26.90 12.42 -27.38
CA ALA A 131 -27.83 11.29 -27.34
C ALA A 131 -27.26 10.06 -28.07
N GLN A 132 -26.66 10.24 -29.23
CA GLN A 132 -26.00 9.15 -30.00
C GLN A 132 -24.81 8.55 -29.26
N ILE A 133 -23.94 9.39 -28.69
CA ILE A 133 -22.79 8.94 -27.87
C ILE A 133 -23.31 8.17 -26.64
N SER A 134 -24.35 8.71 -25.97
CA SER A 134 -24.91 8.08 -24.76
C SER A 134 -25.50 6.71 -25.04
N GLU A 135 -26.16 6.50 -26.16
CA GLU A 135 -26.66 5.17 -26.55
C GLU A 135 -25.49 4.16 -26.67
N LYS A 136 -24.42 4.52 -27.37
CA LYS A 136 -23.22 3.66 -27.50
C LYS A 136 -22.53 3.41 -26.16
N VAL A 137 -22.32 4.47 -25.37
CA VAL A 137 -21.63 4.41 -24.07
C VAL A 137 -22.44 3.59 -23.08
N ASN A 138 -23.76 3.70 -23.03
CA ASN A 138 -24.60 2.90 -22.14
C ASN A 138 -24.45 1.39 -22.41
N GLY A 139 -24.27 1.00 -23.68
CA GLY A 139 -23.92 -0.38 -24.04
C GLY A 139 -22.58 -0.83 -23.44
N ILE A 140 -21.56 0.04 -23.51
CA ILE A 140 -20.23 -0.23 -22.91
C ILE A 140 -20.34 -0.32 -21.39
N VAL A 141 -21.03 0.63 -20.75
CA VAL A 141 -21.27 0.64 -19.30
C VAL A 141 -21.94 -0.64 -18.82
N ALA A 142 -22.94 -1.12 -19.55
CA ALA A 142 -23.64 -2.36 -19.20
C ALA A 142 -22.70 -3.58 -19.23
N LYS A 143 -21.84 -3.68 -20.23
CA LYS A 143 -20.87 -4.76 -20.37
C LYS A 143 -19.79 -4.71 -19.27
N LEU A 144 -19.23 -3.53 -18.97
CA LEU A 144 -18.24 -3.36 -17.91
C LEU A 144 -18.83 -3.69 -16.53
N LYS A 145 -20.06 -3.24 -16.24
CA LYS A 145 -20.76 -3.58 -15.00
C LYS A 145 -21.05 -5.08 -14.87
N ALA A 146 -21.33 -5.75 -15.97
CA ALA A 146 -21.54 -7.21 -15.97
C ALA A 146 -20.26 -7.98 -15.57
N LEU A 147 -19.07 -7.39 -15.79
CA LEU A 147 -17.78 -7.92 -15.32
C LEU A 147 -17.43 -7.49 -13.88
N GLY A 148 -18.34 -6.80 -13.18
CA GLY A 148 -18.11 -6.30 -11.81
C GLY A 148 -17.27 -5.03 -11.74
N ILE A 149 -16.99 -4.36 -12.87
CA ILE A 149 -16.20 -3.13 -12.94
C ILE A 149 -17.07 -1.93 -12.53
N SER A 150 -16.58 -1.11 -11.60
CA SER A 150 -17.26 0.11 -11.19
C SER A 150 -17.05 1.22 -12.22
N VAL A 151 -18.13 1.60 -12.89
CA VAL A 151 -18.10 2.57 -13.99
C VAL A 151 -18.98 3.78 -13.68
N LYS A 152 -18.44 4.96 -13.92
CA LYS A 152 -19.20 6.20 -13.94
C LYS A 152 -19.27 6.76 -15.37
N PHE A 153 -20.46 6.96 -15.89
CA PHE A 153 -20.69 7.79 -17.07
C PHE A 153 -21.01 9.21 -16.62
N ASP A 154 -20.17 10.17 -16.99
CA ASP A 154 -20.33 11.59 -16.62
C ASP A 154 -20.77 12.41 -17.83
N ASP A 155 -22.06 12.38 -18.11
CA ASP A 155 -22.75 13.13 -19.15
C ASP A 155 -23.30 14.49 -18.70
N ALA A 156 -23.05 14.88 -17.43
CA ALA A 156 -23.51 16.16 -16.92
C ALA A 156 -22.99 17.34 -17.77
N ASP A 157 -23.85 18.31 -18.06
CA ASP A 157 -23.53 19.46 -18.94
C ASP A 157 -22.93 20.67 -18.21
N ASN A 158 -22.84 20.60 -16.88
CA ASN A 158 -22.39 21.69 -16.01
C ASN A 158 -20.90 21.99 -16.06
N LYS A 159 -20.08 21.12 -16.69
CA LYS A 159 -18.63 21.25 -16.81
C LYS A 159 -18.14 20.81 -18.19
N LYS A 160 -17.10 21.49 -18.70
CA LYS A 160 -16.45 21.12 -19.95
C LYS A 160 -15.61 19.83 -19.78
N PRO A 161 -15.40 19.04 -20.87
CA PRO A 161 -14.63 17.80 -20.82
C PRO A 161 -13.26 17.95 -20.16
N GLY A 162 -12.49 18.99 -20.49
CA GLY A 162 -11.17 19.23 -19.91
C GLY A 162 -11.18 19.41 -18.39
N TRP A 163 -12.24 20.05 -17.83
CA TRP A 163 -12.41 20.14 -16.38
C TRP A 163 -12.70 18.77 -15.76
N LYS A 164 -13.54 17.97 -16.40
CA LYS A 164 -13.84 16.61 -15.94
C LYS A 164 -12.61 15.72 -15.98
N PHE A 165 -11.77 15.86 -17.01
CA PHE A 165 -10.50 15.12 -17.11
C PHE A 165 -9.61 15.40 -15.89
N ALA A 166 -9.37 16.67 -15.57
CA ALA A 166 -8.57 17.07 -14.41
C ALA A 166 -9.20 16.61 -13.09
N GLU A 167 -10.52 16.68 -12.95
CA GLU A 167 -11.24 16.24 -11.75
C GLU A 167 -11.07 14.75 -11.49
N TYR A 168 -11.18 13.89 -12.52
CA TYR A 168 -11.03 12.45 -12.36
C TYR A 168 -9.57 12.02 -12.27
N GLU A 169 -8.65 12.78 -12.85
CA GLU A 169 -7.21 12.62 -12.66
C GLU A 169 -6.82 12.93 -11.20
N LEU A 170 -7.30 14.06 -10.66
CA LEU A 170 -7.12 14.42 -9.25
C LEU A 170 -7.68 13.34 -8.30
N LYS A 171 -8.82 12.75 -8.62
CA LYS A 171 -9.45 11.66 -7.85
C LYS A 171 -8.76 10.31 -8.03
N GLY A 172 -7.80 10.19 -8.92
CA GLY A 172 -7.05 8.97 -9.14
C GLY A 172 -7.83 7.84 -9.80
N VAL A 173 -8.84 8.15 -10.61
CA VAL A 173 -9.59 7.12 -11.34
C VAL A 173 -8.66 6.38 -12.29
N PRO A 174 -8.52 5.04 -12.18
CA PRO A 174 -7.51 4.28 -12.92
C PRO A 174 -7.60 4.39 -14.43
N VAL A 175 -8.81 4.36 -14.99
CA VAL A 175 -9.05 4.42 -16.43
C VAL A 175 -10.07 5.50 -16.76
N ARG A 176 -9.70 6.41 -17.66
CA ARG A 176 -10.62 7.36 -18.26
C ARG A 176 -10.85 6.99 -19.73
N LEU A 177 -12.11 6.86 -20.11
CA LEU A 177 -12.54 6.71 -21.49
C LEU A 177 -13.14 8.03 -21.96
N ALA A 178 -12.86 8.44 -23.20
CA ALA A 178 -13.51 9.60 -23.82
C ALA A 178 -13.99 9.24 -25.22
N MET A 179 -15.22 9.66 -25.53
CA MET A 179 -15.83 9.43 -26.84
C MET A 179 -16.35 10.73 -27.42
N GLY A 180 -15.85 11.10 -28.59
CA GLY A 180 -16.34 12.22 -29.39
C GLY A 180 -17.10 11.75 -30.62
N GLY A 181 -17.56 12.72 -31.45
CA GLY A 181 -18.29 12.39 -32.67
C GLY A 181 -17.48 11.58 -33.67
N ARG A 182 -16.18 11.87 -33.80
CA ARG A 182 -15.27 11.10 -34.68
C ARG A 182 -15.06 9.68 -34.18
N ASP A 183 -14.96 9.52 -32.87
CA ASP A 183 -14.81 8.20 -32.25
C ASP A 183 -16.06 7.36 -32.49
N LEU A 184 -17.24 7.96 -32.36
CA LEU A 184 -18.51 7.31 -32.64
C LEU A 184 -18.61 6.82 -34.10
N GLU A 185 -18.23 7.68 -35.07
CA GLU A 185 -18.22 7.34 -36.51
C GLU A 185 -17.26 6.20 -36.84
N ASN A 186 -16.09 6.18 -36.20
CA ASN A 186 -15.03 5.18 -36.43
C ASN A 186 -15.12 3.95 -35.53
N ASN A 187 -16.14 3.85 -34.67
CA ASN A 187 -16.28 2.80 -33.67
C ASN A 187 -15.04 2.69 -32.75
N THR A 188 -14.46 3.84 -32.35
CA THR A 188 -13.28 3.92 -31.48
C THR A 188 -13.59 4.64 -30.19
N ILE A 189 -12.65 4.60 -29.23
CA ILE A 189 -12.72 5.34 -27.97
C ILE A 189 -11.29 5.67 -27.51
N GLU A 190 -11.07 6.90 -27.00
CA GLU A 190 -9.81 7.26 -26.34
C GLU A 190 -9.77 6.63 -24.97
N VAL A 191 -8.67 5.97 -24.64
CA VAL A 191 -8.35 5.40 -23.34
C VAL A 191 -7.18 6.16 -22.76
N MET A 192 -7.26 6.56 -21.49
CA MET A 192 -6.16 7.14 -20.72
C MET A 192 -6.02 6.38 -19.41
N ARG A 193 -4.80 5.93 -19.13
CA ARG A 193 -4.45 5.26 -17.87
C ARG A 193 -3.82 6.25 -16.88
N ARG A 194 -4.23 6.19 -15.63
CA ARG A 194 -3.79 7.16 -14.60
C ARG A 194 -2.36 6.96 -14.13
N ASP A 195 -1.88 5.71 -14.10
CA ASP A 195 -0.58 5.34 -13.54
C ASP A 195 0.62 5.79 -14.39
N THR A 196 0.45 5.91 -15.72
CA THR A 196 1.49 6.37 -16.68
C THR A 196 1.13 7.66 -17.41
N LEU A 197 -0.13 8.09 -17.35
CA LEU A 197 -0.71 9.20 -18.13
C LEU A 197 -0.71 8.97 -19.65
N GLU A 198 -0.44 7.75 -20.08
CA GLU A 198 -0.48 7.38 -21.50
C GLU A 198 -1.91 7.37 -22.03
N LYS A 199 -2.01 7.73 -23.31
CA LYS A 199 -3.28 7.77 -24.05
C LYS A 199 -3.15 6.98 -25.33
N GLU A 200 -4.19 6.25 -25.64
CA GLU A 200 -4.33 5.55 -26.91
C GLU A 200 -5.78 5.56 -27.40
N THR A 201 -5.98 5.28 -28.67
CA THR A 201 -7.32 5.13 -29.26
C THR A 201 -7.48 3.67 -29.68
N VAL A 202 -8.52 3.04 -29.15
CA VAL A 202 -8.82 1.62 -29.40
C VAL A 202 -10.19 1.46 -30.01
N THR A 203 -10.45 0.32 -30.67
CA THR A 203 -11.78 -0.04 -31.16
C THR A 203 -12.73 -0.32 -29.99
N CYS A 204 -14.00 0.02 -30.15
CA CYS A 204 -15.04 -0.34 -29.19
C CYS A 204 -15.38 -1.85 -29.19
N ASP A 205 -14.85 -2.60 -30.16
CA ASP A 205 -15.07 -4.04 -30.22
C ASP A 205 -14.30 -4.72 -29.08
N ASN A 206 -15.03 -5.49 -28.24
CA ASN A 206 -14.47 -6.15 -27.04
C ASN A 206 -13.80 -5.18 -26.03
N ILE A 207 -14.23 -3.91 -25.99
CA ILE A 207 -13.67 -2.89 -25.08
C ILE A 207 -13.74 -3.33 -23.61
N GLU A 208 -14.74 -4.11 -23.24
CA GLU A 208 -14.90 -4.64 -21.88
C GLU A 208 -13.74 -5.57 -21.49
N THR A 209 -13.31 -6.45 -22.39
CA THR A 209 -12.16 -7.33 -22.17
C THR A 209 -10.85 -6.54 -22.13
N TYR A 210 -10.70 -5.56 -23.03
CA TYR A 210 -9.55 -4.68 -23.04
C TYR A 210 -9.41 -3.93 -21.71
N VAL A 211 -10.48 -3.29 -21.23
CA VAL A 211 -10.48 -2.54 -19.96
C VAL A 211 -10.22 -3.44 -18.76
N GLN A 212 -10.79 -4.64 -18.73
CA GLN A 212 -10.54 -5.62 -17.66
C GLN A 212 -9.04 -5.97 -17.57
N ASN A 213 -8.42 -6.27 -18.70
CA ASN A 213 -6.98 -6.57 -18.75
C ASN A 213 -6.12 -5.36 -18.38
N LEU A 214 -6.51 -4.16 -18.83
CA LEU A 214 -5.83 -2.91 -18.50
C LEU A 214 -5.87 -2.61 -16.99
N LEU A 215 -6.99 -2.83 -16.31
CA LEU A 215 -7.09 -2.65 -14.85
C LEU A 215 -6.14 -3.60 -14.11
N GLU A 216 -6.04 -4.87 -14.52
CA GLU A 216 -5.09 -5.82 -13.94
C GLU A 216 -3.63 -5.42 -14.21
N GLU A 217 -3.34 -4.88 -15.39
CA GLU A 217 -2.02 -4.37 -15.73
C GLU A 217 -1.66 -3.15 -14.89
N ILE A 218 -2.59 -2.19 -14.72
CA ILE A 218 -2.40 -1.02 -13.86
C ILE A 218 -2.13 -1.44 -12.41
N GLN A 219 -2.88 -2.40 -11.87
CA GLN A 219 -2.67 -2.92 -10.51
C GLN A 219 -1.24 -3.45 -10.34
N LYS A 220 -0.78 -4.26 -11.29
CA LYS A 220 0.57 -4.82 -11.29
C LYS A 220 1.65 -3.77 -11.47
N ASN A 221 1.44 -2.80 -12.35
CA ASN A 221 2.40 -1.73 -12.62
C ASN A 221 2.61 -0.83 -11.40
N ILE A 222 1.53 -0.44 -10.72
CA ILE A 222 1.60 0.36 -9.48
C ILE A 222 2.39 -0.39 -8.39
N PHE A 223 2.10 -1.69 -8.21
CA PHE A 223 2.84 -2.53 -7.27
C PHE A 223 4.31 -2.63 -7.65
N GLN A 224 4.62 -2.93 -8.92
CA GLN A 224 5.99 -3.12 -9.38
C GLN A 224 6.83 -1.85 -9.20
N LYS A 225 6.28 -0.68 -9.54
CA LYS A 225 6.95 0.61 -9.33
C LYS A 225 7.32 0.84 -7.86
N ALA A 226 6.42 0.55 -6.93
CA ALA A 226 6.69 0.67 -5.50
C ALA A 226 7.68 -0.39 -5.01
N PHE A 227 7.63 -1.60 -5.55
CA PHE A 227 8.55 -2.70 -5.23
C PHE A 227 9.97 -2.39 -5.70
N ASP A 228 10.13 -1.88 -6.91
CA ASP A 228 11.44 -1.50 -7.47
C ASP A 228 12.05 -0.36 -6.66
N HIS A 229 11.27 0.68 -6.36
CA HIS A 229 11.71 1.78 -5.50
C HIS A 229 12.20 1.28 -4.13
N ARG A 230 11.43 0.42 -3.45
CA ARG A 230 11.85 -0.19 -2.18
C ARG A 230 13.11 -1.02 -2.33
N THR A 231 13.23 -1.79 -3.41
CA THR A 231 14.40 -2.64 -3.67
C THR A 231 15.66 -1.82 -3.88
N GLU A 232 15.60 -0.79 -4.69
CA GLU A 232 16.71 0.14 -4.96
C GLU A 232 17.12 0.93 -3.70
N LYS A 233 16.15 1.27 -2.85
CA LYS A 233 16.38 2.02 -1.60
C LYS A 233 16.59 1.13 -0.38
N THR A 234 16.71 -0.19 -0.53
CA THR A 234 17.06 -1.10 0.57
C THR A 234 18.47 -1.62 0.39
N ILE A 235 19.36 -1.28 1.33
CA ILE A 235 20.78 -1.62 1.29
C ILE A 235 21.23 -2.33 2.56
N THR A 236 22.38 -3.00 2.46
CA THR A 236 23.07 -3.63 3.58
C THR A 236 24.32 -2.84 3.90
N VAL A 237 24.54 -2.54 5.18
CA VAL A 237 25.76 -1.88 5.65
C VAL A 237 26.37 -2.64 6.82
N ASP A 238 27.70 -2.53 6.99
CA ASP A 238 28.45 -3.20 8.04
C ASP A 238 29.10 -2.23 9.04
N THR A 239 29.22 -0.95 8.69
CA THR A 239 29.85 0.07 9.54
C THR A 239 28.85 1.15 9.95
N TYR A 240 29.10 1.74 11.14
CA TYR A 240 28.21 2.79 11.65
C TYR A 240 28.39 4.12 10.91
N GLU A 241 29.59 4.37 10.36
CA GLU A 241 29.85 5.53 9.53
C GLU A 241 29.02 5.52 8.25
N GLU A 242 29.06 4.40 7.51
CA GLU A 242 28.24 4.20 6.29
C GLU A 242 26.75 4.24 6.61
N PHE A 243 26.35 3.64 7.74
CA PHE A 243 24.98 3.70 8.21
C PHE A 243 24.49 5.16 8.37
N LYS A 244 25.28 6.02 9.05
CA LYS A 244 24.92 7.43 9.26
C LYS A 244 24.80 8.21 7.96
N GLU A 245 25.65 7.94 6.99
CA GLU A 245 25.57 8.57 5.67
C GLU A 245 24.28 8.14 4.94
N LYS A 246 24.07 6.85 4.82
CA LYS A 246 22.96 6.28 4.03
C LYS A 246 21.59 6.52 4.64
N ILE A 247 21.46 6.60 5.95
CA ILE A 247 20.19 6.91 6.60
C ILE A 247 19.71 8.35 6.33
N GLU A 248 20.65 9.30 6.14
CA GLU A 248 20.31 10.67 5.73
C GLU A 248 19.77 10.74 4.30
N GLU A 249 20.21 9.85 3.42
CA GLU A 249 19.77 9.74 2.03
C GLU A 249 18.39 9.04 1.88
N GLY A 250 17.77 8.61 2.98
CA GLY A 250 16.45 7.98 2.99
C GLY A 250 16.46 6.51 2.55
N TYR A 251 17.49 5.75 2.91
CA TYR A 251 17.53 4.32 2.67
C TYR A 251 16.88 3.51 3.81
N PHE A 252 16.30 2.38 3.45
CA PHE A 252 16.08 1.25 4.34
C PHE A 252 17.40 0.52 4.50
N ILE A 253 17.86 0.33 5.73
CA ILE A 253 19.18 -0.22 5.99
C ILE A 253 19.09 -1.52 6.78
N MET A 254 19.61 -2.60 6.17
CA MET A 254 19.80 -3.89 6.81
C MET A 254 21.17 -3.89 7.49
N ALA A 255 21.22 -3.83 8.81
CA ALA A 255 22.46 -3.79 9.58
C ALA A 255 22.41 -4.68 10.82
N HIS A 256 23.58 -5.12 11.29
CA HIS A 256 23.71 -5.92 12.48
C HIS A 256 23.55 -5.09 13.76
N TRP A 257 22.78 -5.61 14.70
CA TRP A 257 22.49 -5.04 16.02
C TRP A 257 22.73 -6.10 17.10
N ASP A 258 23.28 -5.73 18.24
CA ASP A 258 23.65 -6.65 19.34
C ASP A 258 22.49 -7.09 20.23
N GLY A 259 21.25 -6.68 19.90
CA GLY A 259 20.07 -7.07 20.65
C GLY A 259 19.80 -6.22 21.90
N THR A 260 20.62 -5.19 22.19
CA THR A 260 20.48 -4.40 23.41
C THR A 260 19.68 -3.10 23.20
N PRO A 261 18.84 -2.72 24.20
CA PRO A 261 18.10 -1.45 24.13
C PRO A 261 19.03 -0.22 24.11
N GLU A 262 20.18 -0.29 24.76
CA GLU A 262 21.14 0.80 24.83
C GLU A 262 21.69 1.17 23.45
N THR A 263 22.04 0.15 22.65
CA THR A 263 22.53 0.37 21.28
C THR A 263 21.40 0.88 20.38
N GLU A 264 20.18 0.38 20.54
CA GLU A 264 19.01 0.85 19.80
C GLU A 264 18.72 2.33 20.11
N GLU A 265 18.76 2.71 21.39
CA GLU A 265 18.56 4.10 21.82
C GLU A 265 19.68 5.03 21.32
N GLN A 266 20.94 4.58 21.34
CA GLN A 266 22.06 5.33 20.80
C GLN A 266 21.83 5.65 19.32
N VAL A 267 21.53 4.66 18.50
CA VAL A 267 21.28 4.86 17.06
C VAL A 267 20.13 5.84 16.84
N LYS A 268 19.03 5.69 17.58
CA LYS A 268 17.85 6.58 17.52
C LYS A 268 18.22 8.03 17.86
N ASN A 269 18.99 8.25 18.92
CA ASN A 269 19.36 9.58 19.38
C ASN A 269 20.30 10.29 18.38
N GLU A 270 21.26 9.56 17.83
CA GLU A 270 22.25 10.12 16.90
C GLU A 270 21.71 10.33 15.49
N THR A 271 20.78 9.47 14.99
CA THR A 271 20.40 9.46 13.56
C THR A 271 18.90 9.65 13.30
N LYS A 272 18.06 9.60 14.33
CA LYS A 272 16.59 9.56 14.24
C LYS A 272 16.05 8.30 13.55
N ALA A 273 16.91 7.34 13.22
CA ALA A 273 16.46 6.04 12.74
C ALA A 273 16.06 5.12 13.90
N THR A 274 15.06 4.28 13.67
CA THR A 274 14.64 3.25 14.61
C THR A 274 14.73 1.88 13.97
N ILE A 275 14.82 0.82 14.78
CA ILE A 275 14.63 -0.55 14.29
C ILE A 275 13.16 -0.71 13.91
N ARG A 276 12.89 -0.79 12.60
CA ARG A 276 11.52 -0.97 12.11
C ARG A 276 11.00 -2.35 12.42
N CYS A 277 11.82 -3.35 12.16
CA CYS A 277 11.53 -4.73 12.52
C CYS A 277 12.77 -5.61 12.44
N ILE A 278 12.69 -6.76 13.05
CA ILE A 278 13.51 -7.94 12.83
C ILE A 278 12.79 -8.74 11.72
N PRO A 279 13.28 -8.78 10.48
CA PRO A 279 12.57 -9.41 9.37
C PRO A 279 12.33 -10.90 9.61
N LEU A 280 11.16 -11.39 9.23
CA LEU A 280 10.81 -12.82 9.28
C LEU A 280 11.45 -13.60 8.16
N GLU A 281 11.67 -12.95 7.03
CA GLU A 281 12.25 -13.51 5.81
C GLU A 281 13.58 -12.80 5.51
N GLY A 282 14.44 -13.40 4.69
CA GLY A 282 15.72 -12.85 4.27
C GLY A 282 16.92 -13.48 5.00
N ASP A 283 18.05 -12.78 4.92
CA ASP A 283 19.35 -13.25 5.47
C ASP A 283 19.34 -13.24 7.00
N LYS A 284 19.56 -14.41 7.59
CA LYS A 284 19.68 -14.64 9.04
C LYS A 284 21.10 -14.99 9.46
N THR A 285 22.09 -14.63 8.66
CA THR A 285 23.49 -14.88 8.97
C THR A 285 23.89 -14.07 10.21
N PRO A 286 24.49 -14.70 11.21
CA PRO A 286 25.07 -14.00 12.36
C PRO A 286 26.24 -13.09 11.94
N GLY A 287 26.43 -12.00 12.67
CA GLY A 287 27.50 -11.06 12.40
C GLY A 287 27.91 -10.25 13.62
N LYS A 288 28.46 -9.07 13.38
CA LYS A 288 28.88 -8.14 14.45
C LYS A 288 28.06 -6.87 14.36
N CYS A 289 27.55 -6.39 15.48
CA CYS A 289 26.86 -5.12 15.62
C CYS A 289 27.69 -3.99 15.00
N MET A 290 27.07 -3.21 14.15
CA MET A 290 27.74 -2.08 13.47
C MET A 290 28.24 -1.00 14.43
N VAL A 291 27.65 -0.87 15.63
CA VAL A 291 28.00 0.13 16.63
C VAL A 291 29.03 -0.41 17.62
N THR A 292 28.76 -1.57 18.22
CA THR A 292 29.53 -2.09 19.38
C THR A 292 30.56 -3.15 19.00
N GLY A 293 30.45 -3.75 17.80
CA GLY A 293 31.25 -4.92 17.40
C GLY A 293 30.91 -6.23 18.11
N ARG A 294 29.91 -6.22 19.01
CA ARG A 294 29.43 -7.41 19.72
C ARG A 294 28.70 -8.36 18.76
N PRO A 295 28.58 -9.66 19.14
CA PRO A 295 27.81 -10.61 18.32
C PRO A 295 26.38 -10.15 18.07
N SER A 296 25.90 -10.39 16.86
CA SER A 296 24.53 -10.14 16.41
C SER A 296 23.97 -11.41 15.77
N ALA A 297 22.74 -11.78 16.12
CA ALA A 297 22.10 -12.98 15.61
C ALA A 297 21.73 -12.88 14.12
N GLN A 298 21.32 -11.72 13.68
CA GLN A 298 20.94 -11.41 12.28
C GLN A 298 20.90 -9.91 12.06
N ARG A 299 20.79 -9.49 10.80
CA ARG A 299 20.52 -8.09 10.46
C ARG A 299 19.08 -7.72 10.80
N VAL A 300 18.87 -6.47 11.18
CA VAL A 300 17.56 -5.88 11.41
C VAL A 300 17.36 -4.70 10.48
N LEU A 301 16.10 -4.33 10.25
CA LEU A 301 15.75 -3.22 9.39
C LEU A 301 15.73 -1.92 10.17
N PHE A 302 16.56 -0.98 9.78
CA PHE A 302 16.54 0.40 10.24
C PHE A 302 15.99 1.34 9.18
N ALA A 303 15.23 2.34 9.61
CA ALA A 303 14.83 3.47 8.77
C ALA A 303 14.39 4.66 9.63
N ARG A 304 14.39 5.85 9.04
CA ARG A 304 13.59 6.96 9.57
C ARG A 304 12.13 6.72 9.30
N ALA A 305 11.25 7.18 10.18
CA ALA A 305 9.81 6.94 10.09
C ALA A 305 9.00 8.21 10.33
N TYR A 306 7.76 8.16 9.91
CA TYR A 306 6.74 9.15 10.23
C TYR A 306 6.23 9.01 11.68
#